data_facad3ce77cf93aa3ba13e9d3bd8d9b2
#
_entry.id   facad3ce77cf93aa3ba13e9d3bd8d9b2
#
_cell.length_a   1.000
_cell.length_b   1.000
_cell.length_c   1.000
_cell.angle_alpha   90.00
_cell.angle_beta   90.00
_cell.angle_gamma   90.00
#
_symmetry.space_group_name_H-M   'P 1'
#
loop_
_entity.id
_entity.type
_entity.pdbx_description
1 polymer ?
#
loop_
_entity_poly.entity_id
_entity_poly.type
_entity_poly.pdbx_seq_one_letter_code
_entity_poly.pdbx_strand_id
1 'polypeptide(L)' 'MFIKLKVHPGERRDKILKKAPDAYEVWTKAPPERGLANASAIRLLSLQLDVDAKRIMLIKGATSPAKIVKVI' A
#
# COMPACT_ATOMS: atom_id res chain seq x y z
N MET A 1 6.37 9.03 9.82
CA MET A 1 6.09 7.64 10.23
C MET A 1 6.33 6.72 9.04
N PHE A 2 7.08 5.66 9.23
CA PHE A 2 7.32 4.68 8.19
C PHE A 2 6.44 3.46 8.39
N ILE A 3 5.87 2.96 7.29
CA ILE A 3 5.01 1.78 7.30
C ILE A 3 5.50 0.78 6.26
N LYS A 4 5.56 -0.48 6.66
CA LYS A 4 5.90 -1.59 5.77
C LYS A 4 4.61 -2.10 5.13
N LEU A 5 4.64 -2.27 3.83
CA LEU A 5 3.52 -2.83 3.07
C LEU A 5 3.96 -4.07 2.32
N LYS A 6 3.11 -5.09 2.37
CA LYS A 6 3.21 -6.22 1.46
C LYS A 6 2.00 -6.18 0.55
N VAL A 7 2.20 -6.09 -0.77
CA VAL A 7 1.15 -5.87 -1.74
C VAL A 7 1.00 -7.08 -2.65
N HIS A 8 -0.24 -7.55 -2.78
CA HIS A 8 -0.61 -8.63 -3.68
C HIS A 8 -1.48 -8.05 -4.79
N PRO A 9 -0.92 -7.83 -6.00
CA PRO A 9 -1.68 -7.29 -7.13
C PRO A 9 -2.50 -8.37 -7.83
N GLY A 10 -3.43 -7.94 -8.68
CA GLY A 10 -4.20 -8.85 -9.53
C GLY A 10 -5.15 -9.75 -8.77
N GLU A 11 -5.61 -9.33 -7.60
CA GLU A 11 -6.53 -10.08 -6.78
C GLU A 11 -7.98 -9.82 -7.18
N ARG A 12 -8.91 -10.61 -6.64
CA ARG A 12 -10.34 -10.42 -6.94
C ARG A 12 -10.96 -9.27 -6.17
N ARG A 13 -10.38 -8.91 -5.02
CA ARG A 13 -10.92 -7.89 -4.13
C ARG A 13 -9.80 -7.02 -3.59
N ASP A 14 -10.16 -5.79 -3.31
CA ASP A 14 -9.29 -4.91 -2.52
C ASP A 14 -9.47 -5.26 -1.05
N LYS A 15 -8.36 -5.44 -0.34
CA LYS A 15 -8.37 -5.76 1.08
C LYS A 15 -7.10 -5.23 1.72
N ILE A 16 -7.20 -4.77 2.95
CA ILE A 16 -6.05 -4.39 3.75
C ILE A 16 -6.17 -4.98 5.15
N LEU A 17 -5.06 -5.48 5.67
CA LEU A 17 -5.00 -6.09 6.99
C LEU A 17 -3.81 -5.55 7.75
N LYS A 18 -4.04 -5.08 8.98
CA LYS A 18 -2.97 -4.63 9.86
C LYS A 18 -2.27 -5.83 10.45
N LYS A 19 -0.97 -5.95 10.23
CA LYS A 19 -0.15 -7.07 10.73
C LYS A 19 0.62 -6.69 11.98
N ALA A 20 0.98 -5.42 12.11
CA ALA A 20 1.72 -4.86 13.24
C ALA A 20 1.42 -3.36 13.26
N PRO A 21 1.80 -2.62 14.34
CA PRO A 21 1.54 -1.19 14.40
C PRO A 21 2.07 -0.41 13.20
N ASP A 22 3.16 -0.89 12.58
CA ASP A 22 3.80 -0.23 11.43
C ASP A 22 3.83 -1.12 10.18
N ALA A 23 2.99 -2.15 10.11
CA ALA A 23 3.01 -3.08 8.99
C ALA A 23 1.60 -3.49 8.58
N TYR A 24 1.35 -3.46 7.27
CA TYR A 24 0.07 -3.82 6.67
C TYR A 24 0.29 -4.75 5.48
N GLU A 25 -0.68 -5.60 5.24
CA GLU A 25 -0.73 -6.43 4.05
C GLU A 25 -1.92 -6.01 3.21
N VAL A 26 -1.71 -5.83 1.89
CA VAL A 26 -2.70 -5.28 0.98
C VAL A 26 -2.93 -6.24 -0.18
N TRP A 27 -4.18 -6.52 -0.47
CA TRP A 27 -4.60 -7.23 -1.68
C TRP A 27 -5.35 -6.22 -2.54
N THR A 28 -5.00 -6.15 -3.83
CA THR A 28 -5.62 -5.18 -4.73
C THR A 28 -5.99 -5.81 -6.06
N LYS A 29 -7.10 -5.37 -6.63
CA LYS A 29 -7.51 -5.75 -7.98
C LYS A 29 -6.62 -5.14 -9.04
N ALA A 30 -5.91 -4.07 -8.73
CA ALA A 30 -5.05 -3.39 -9.69
C ALA A 30 -3.90 -4.31 -10.13
N PRO A 31 -3.54 -4.28 -11.43
CA PRO A 31 -2.43 -5.08 -11.92
C PRO A 31 -1.08 -4.52 -11.44
N PRO A 32 0.00 -5.35 -11.48
CA PRO A 32 1.32 -4.91 -11.01
C PRO A 32 2.07 -4.02 -12.01
N GLU A 33 1.36 -3.37 -12.90
CA GLU A 33 1.94 -2.60 -14.00
C GLU A 33 1.70 -1.11 -13.81
N ARG A 34 2.61 -0.28 -14.33
CA ARG A 34 2.47 1.18 -14.42
C ARG A 34 2.17 1.84 -13.08
N GLY A 35 2.62 1.24 -11.98
CA GLY A 35 2.36 1.79 -10.66
C GLY A 35 0.91 1.70 -10.21
N LEU A 36 0.05 0.96 -10.90
CA LEU A 36 -1.37 0.88 -10.55
C LEU A 36 -1.59 0.20 -9.21
N ALA A 37 -0.86 -0.88 -8.93
CA ALA A 37 -0.94 -1.56 -7.64
C ALA A 37 -0.42 -0.68 -6.52
N ASN A 38 0.65 0.10 -6.77
CA ASN A 38 1.19 1.04 -5.79
C ASN A 38 0.16 2.12 -5.44
N ALA A 39 -0.46 2.71 -6.44
CA ALA A 39 -1.48 3.74 -6.22
C ALA A 39 -2.68 3.18 -5.46
N SER A 40 -3.13 1.97 -5.80
CA SER A 40 -4.23 1.31 -5.11
C SER A 40 -3.88 1.00 -3.66
N ALA A 41 -2.67 0.50 -3.40
CA ALA A 41 -2.21 0.20 -2.05
C ALA A 41 -2.15 1.47 -1.19
N ILE A 42 -1.64 2.57 -1.75
CA ILE A 42 -1.60 3.85 -1.05
C ILE A 42 -3.02 4.33 -0.75
N ARG A 43 -3.95 4.20 -1.69
CA ARG A 43 -5.35 4.58 -1.49
C ARG A 43 -5.98 3.76 -0.35
N LEU A 44 -5.78 2.45 -0.36
CA LEU A 44 -6.32 1.58 0.69
C LEU A 44 -5.72 1.93 2.06
N LEU A 45 -4.42 2.19 2.11
CA LEU A 45 -3.76 2.58 3.35
C LEU A 45 -4.27 3.93 3.85
N SER A 46 -4.49 4.89 2.94
CA SER A 46 -5.01 6.21 3.32
C SER A 46 -6.38 6.10 3.98
N LEU A 47 -7.24 5.24 3.46
CA LEU A 47 -8.55 4.98 4.06
C LEU A 47 -8.42 4.31 5.43
N GLN A 48 -7.52 3.35 5.55
CA GLN A 48 -7.28 2.63 6.79
C GLN A 48 -6.76 3.54 7.90
N LEU A 49 -5.86 4.46 7.54
CA LEU A 49 -5.25 5.38 8.49
C LEU A 49 -6.04 6.68 8.69
N ASP A 50 -7.08 6.89 7.87
CA ASP A 50 -7.85 8.13 7.86
C ASP A 50 -6.96 9.35 7.63
N VAL A 51 -6.09 9.26 6.63
CA VAL A 51 -5.23 10.37 6.20
C VAL A 51 -5.34 10.55 4.68
N ASP A 52 -5.03 11.75 4.20
CA ASP A 52 -5.03 12.03 2.77
C ASP A 52 -3.92 11.21 2.10
N ALA A 53 -4.22 10.60 0.96
CA ALA A 53 -3.25 9.81 0.20
C ALA A 53 -2.03 10.64 -0.19
N LYS A 54 -2.16 11.95 -0.34
CA LYS A 54 -1.04 12.86 -0.63
C LYS A 54 0.01 12.89 0.47
N ARG A 55 -0.35 12.46 1.67
CA ARG A 55 0.57 12.39 2.80
C ARG A 55 1.36 11.09 2.85
N ILE A 56 1.06 10.15 1.95
CA ILE A 56 1.71 8.84 1.91
C ILE A 56 2.65 8.81 0.71
N MET A 57 3.94 8.62 0.99
CA MET A 57 4.98 8.61 -0.03
C MET A 57 5.63 7.23 -0.11
N LEU A 58 5.70 6.66 -1.32
CA LEU A 58 6.43 5.43 -1.55
C LEU A 58 7.92 5.73 -1.50
N ILE A 59 8.63 5.12 -0.54
CA ILE A 59 10.06 5.34 -0.33
C ILE A 59 10.88 4.24 -1.01
N LYS A 60 10.43 3.00 -0.93
CA LYS A 60 11.19 1.85 -1.41
C LYS A 60 10.24 0.76 -1.91
N GLY A 61 10.68 0.00 -2.89
CA GLY A 61 9.96 -1.19 -3.34
C GLY A 61 8.93 -0.93 -4.44
N ALA A 62 9.14 0.06 -5.31
CA ALA A 62 8.19 0.39 -6.38
C ALA A 62 7.88 -0.81 -7.28
N THR A 63 8.85 -1.71 -7.49
CA THR A 63 8.67 -2.90 -8.34
C THR A 63 8.70 -4.19 -7.53
N SER A 64 8.63 -4.11 -6.21
CA SER A 64 8.67 -5.26 -5.31
C SER A 64 7.34 -5.39 -4.57
N PRO A 65 6.90 -6.62 -4.22
CA PRO A 65 5.73 -6.77 -3.34
C PRO A 65 5.96 -6.21 -1.94
N ALA A 66 7.22 -6.18 -1.48
CA ALA A 66 7.57 -5.59 -0.19
C ALA A 66 7.94 -4.13 -0.39
N LYS A 67 7.19 -3.22 0.24
CA LYS A 67 7.32 -1.78 0.05
C LYS A 67 7.46 -1.08 1.39
N ILE A 68 8.07 0.11 1.36
CA ILE A 68 8.12 1.00 2.51
C ILE A 68 7.53 2.33 2.08
N VAL A 69 6.58 2.84 2.85
CA VAL A 69 5.99 4.16 2.65
C VAL A 69 6.24 5.04 3.87
N LYS A 70 6.27 6.34 3.63
CA LYS A 70 6.36 7.34 4.69
C LYS A 70 5.06 8.14 4.73
N VAL A 71 4.52 8.29 5.92
CA VAL A 71 3.35 9.15 6.17
C VAL A 71 3.84 10.45 6.80
N ILE A 72 3.59 11.55 6.14
CA ILE A 72 4.01 12.87 6.58
C ILE A 72 2.85 13.69 7.16
#